data_02a23b9e512eb8f423a84fe233ce82d2
#
_entry.id   02a23b9e512eb8f423a84fe233ce82d2
#
_cell.length_a   1.000
_cell.length_b   1.000
_cell.length_c   1.000
_cell.angle_alpha   90.00
_cell.angle_beta   90.00
_cell.angle_gamma   90.00
#
_symmetry.space_group_name_H-M   'P 1'
#
loop_
_entity.id
_entity.type
_entity.pdbx_description
1 polymer ?
#
loop_
_entity_poly.entity_id
_entity_poly.type
_entity_poly.pdbx_seq_one_letter_code
_entity_poly.pdbx_strand_id
1 'polypeptide(L)'
;MTLREYIIFWQETYDKHQSRPTTYAAHNYVFKNHILPGLGDIPLSGLTSEMIGDFLEERRRFGNHRPGSSGLGEETMRHIHRLLQQCLDQAMRDGLISDNPARAFHYSKPKKVNADVLTPLEMEDYLDAAERLGYLPMFMLALTTGLRQGELIALKWSDLDIESRTLTIAEKRAVVRRELVEYGSQTRSIRLNPEVVDLLIMEHSKHPSSPLMFMHPATLKPYSPQMVRRMHNEIIKEAGIDHIRYVDLRHTCAILALKNGMDTKELARMLGHYRPAITRQNYEPYLQHKVQKDEDMPKGATQSELQQAANILDNLLKF
;
A
#
# COMPACT_ATOMS: atom_id res chain seq x y z
N MET A 1 -13.53 35.48 3.05
CA MET A 1 -13.44 33.97 3.10
C MET A 1 -12.12 33.61 3.71
N THR A 2 -12.14 32.81 4.79
CA THR A 2 -10.93 32.24 5.40
C THR A 2 -10.45 31.02 4.62
N LEU A 3 -9.19 30.58 4.88
CA LEU A 3 -8.69 29.33 4.30
C LEU A 3 -9.53 28.11 4.74
N ARG A 4 -10.06 28.11 5.97
CA ARG A 4 -10.96 27.08 6.50
C ARG A 4 -12.25 26.96 5.66
N GLU A 5 -12.92 28.08 5.45
CA GLU A 5 -14.16 28.12 4.66
C GLU A 5 -13.90 27.66 3.24
N TYR A 6 -12.78 28.07 2.66
CA TYR A 6 -12.42 27.65 1.31
C TYR A 6 -12.07 26.17 1.22
N ILE A 7 -11.31 25.62 2.17
CA ILE A 7 -10.98 24.17 2.20
C ILE A 7 -12.26 23.34 2.26
N ILE A 8 -13.24 23.71 3.09
CA ILE A 8 -14.52 23.00 3.18
C ILE A 8 -15.23 23.06 1.82
N PHE A 9 -15.32 24.23 1.21
CA PHE A 9 -15.89 24.41 -0.13
C PHE A 9 -15.14 23.56 -1.17
N TRP A 10 -13.81 23.62 -1.20
CA TRP A 10 -12.97 22.90 -2.14
C TRP A 10 -13.13 21.38 -1.99
N GLN A 11 -13.19 20.87 -0.77
CA GLN A 11 -13.36 19.44 -0.51
C GLN A 11 -14.72 18.93 -1.03
N GLU A 12 -15.80 19.64 -0.79
CA GLU A 12 -17.14 19.20 -1.23
C GLU A 12 -17.35 19.40 -2.73
N THR A 13 -16.80 20.47 -3.31
CA THR A 13 -17.03 20.83 -4.71
C THR A 13 -16.09 20.09 -5.67
N TYR A 14 -14.83 19.94 -5.31
CA TYR A 14 -13.80 19.42 -6.22
C TYR A 14 -13.23 18.07 -5.74
N ASP A 15 -12.68 18.00 -4.54
CA ASP A 15 -11.89 16.84 -4.09
C ASP A 15 -12.72 15.56 -3.98
N LYS A 16 -13.92 15.65 -3.42
CA LYS A 16 -14.84 14.53 -3.23
C LYS A 16 -15.24 13.85 -4.54
N HIS A 17 -15.34 14.62 -5.62
CA HIS A 17 -15.76 14.12 -6.93
C HIS A 17 -14.60 13.66 -7.81
N GLN A 18 -13.41 14.20 -7.58
CA GLN A 18 -12.22 13.90 -8.40
C GLN A 18 -11.31 12.86 -7.75
N SER A 19 -11.32 12.77 -6.42
CA SER A 19 -10.43 11.88 -5.66
C SER A 19 -11.07 10.52 -5.41
N ARG A 20 -10.21 9.49 -5.32
CA ARG A 20 -10.63 8.18 -4.80
C ARG A 20 -11.06 8.31 -3.33
N PRO A 21 -12.00 7.48 -2.83
CA PRO A 21 -12.47 7.57 -1.43
C PRO A 21 -11.35 7.54 -0.39
N THR A 22 -10.31 6.73 -0.61
CA THR A 22 -9.12 6.68 0.26
C THR A 22 -8.29 7.95 0.20
N THR A 23 -8.15 8.55 -0.98
CA THR A 23 -7.44 9.82 -1.19
C THR A 23 -8.18 10.96 -0.51
N TYR A 24 -9.49 11.06 -0.72
CA TYR A 24 -10.34 12.05 -0.05
C TYR A 24 -10.24 11.95 1.47
N ALA A 25 -10.30 10.71 2.02
CA ALA A 25 -10.14 10.49 3.45
C ALA A 25 -8.75 10.92 3.96
N ALA A 26 -7.69 10.68 3.18
CA ALA A 26 -6.33 11.13 3.51
C ALA A 26 -6.20 12.65 3.45
N HIS A 27 -6.76 13.31 2.43
CA HIS A 27 -6.78 14.77 2.32
C HIS A 27 -7.51 15.40 3.51
N ASN A 28 -8.69 14.87 3.86
CA ASN A 28 -9.45 15.34 5.01
C ASN A 28 -8.65 15.19 6.32
N TYR A 29 -7.92 14.08 6.49
CA TYR A 29 -7.04 13.90 7.64
C TYR A 29 -5.94 14.99 7.69
N VAL A 30 -5.27 15.24 6.58
CA VAL A 30 -4.20 16.24 6.49
C VAL A 30 -4.71 17.65 6.76
N PHE A 31 -5.84 18.03 6.14
CA PHE A 31 -6.45 19.32 6.41
C PHE A 31 -6.81 19.49 7.87
N LYS A 32 -7.55 18.54 8.43
CA LYS A 32 -8.06 18.62 9.80
C LYS A 32 -6.95 18.66 10.85
N ASN A 33 -5.93 17.82 10.70
CA ASN A 33 -4.94 17.60 11.76
C ASN A 33 -3.67 18.42 11.58
N HIS A 34 -3.37 18.91 10.37
CA HIS A 34 -2.13 19.63 10.13
C HIS A 34 -2.35 21.05 9.61
N ILE A 35 -3.18 21.28 8.59
CA ILE A 35 -3.29 22.58 7.92
C ILE A 35 -4.23 23.54 8.68
N LEU A 36 -5.45 23.12 8.96
CA LEU A 36 -6.46 23.98 9.60
C LEU A 36 -6.07 24.49 10.98
N PRO A 37 -5.36 23.75 11.85
CA PRO A 37 -4.95 24.27 13.15
C PRO A 37 -3.97 25.45 13.08
N GLY A 38 -3.17 25.55 12.00
CA GLY A 38 -2.17 26.62 11.88
C GLY A 38 -2.56 27.74 10.93
N LEU A 39 -3.28 27.43 9.85
CA LEU A 39 -3.57 28.39 8.78
C LEU A 39 -5.07 28.65 8.57
N GLY A 40 -5.95 27.86 9.17
CA GLY A 40 -7.37 27.82 8.82
C GLY A 40 -8.11 29.15 8.98
N ASP A 41 -7.76 29.94 9.98
CA ASP A 41 -8.50 31.16 10.31
C ASP A 41 -7.95 32.41 9.61
N ILE A 42 -6.89 32.25 8.80
CA ILE A 42 -6.31 33.33 8.00
C ILE A 42 -7.18 33.58 6.76
N PRO A 43 -7.55 34.84 6.45
CA PRO A 43 -8.21 35.18 5.20
C PRO A 43 -7.35 34.78 4.00
N LEU A 44 -7.96 34.22 2.94
CA LEU A 44 -7.23 33.81 1.72
C LEU A 44 -6.39 34.95 1.12
N SER A 45 -6.94 36.17 1.08
CA SER A 45 -6.26 37.35 0.57
C SER A 45 -5.11 37.84 1.44
N GLY A 46 -5.04 37.38 2.69
CA GLY A 46 -3.98 37.70 3.65
C GLY A 46 -2.92 36.64 3.79
N LEU A 47 -3.04 35.52 3.08
CA LEU A 47 -2.10 34.41 3.18
C LEU A 47 -0.81 34.76 2.41
N THR A 48 0.33 34.76 3.10
CA THR A 48 1.63 35.08 2.52
C THR A 48 2.55 33.86 2.46
N SER A 49 3.58 33.92 1.61
CA SER A 49 4.61 32.88 1.56
C SER A 49 5.36 32.75 2.88
N GLU A 50 5.58 33.84 3.58
CA GLU A 50 6.24 33.84 4.90
C GLU A 50 5.42 33.04 5.92
N MET A 51 4.11 33.33 6.04
CA MET A 51 3.21 32.58 6.94
C MET A 51 3.19 31.06 6.63
N ILE A 52 3.21 30.71 5.35
CA ILE A 52 3.29 29.29 4.94
C ILE A 52 4.64 28.69 5.32
N GLY A 53 5.73 29.44 5.17
CA GLY A 53 7.07 29.01 5.56
C GLY A 53 7.18 28.73 7.05
N ASP A 54 6.71 29.65 7.88
CA ASP A 54 6.69 29.52 9.34
C ASP A 54 5.84 28.32 9.78
N PHE A 55 4.66 28.18 9.17
CA PHE A 55 3.79 27.03 9.40
C PHE A 55 4.48 25.70 9.05
N LEU A 56 5.12 25.61 7.88
CA LEU A 56 5.80 24.39 7.46
C LEU A 56 6.98 24.06 8.39
N GLU A 57 7.74 25.06 8.83
CA GLU A 57 8.85 24.87 9.76
C GLU A 57 8.34 24.45 11.16
N GLU A 58 7.25 25.02 11.65
CA GLU A 58 6.61 24.61 12.88
C GLU A 58 6.15 23.13 12.81
N ARG A 59 5.48 22.73 11.71
CA ARG A 59 5.06 21.33 11.52
C ARG A 59 6.24 20.38 11.42
N ARG A 60 7.33 20.81 10.79
CA ARG A 60 8.59 20.04 10.72
C ARG A 60 9.15 19.77 12.10
N ARG A 61 9.11 20.75 13.01
CA ARG A 61 9.69 20.64 14.36
C ARG A 61 8.74 19.97 15.36
N PHE A 62 7.45 20.26 15.30
CA PHE A 62 6.49 19.95 16.36
C PHE A 62 5.20 19.29 15.85
N GLY A 63 5.06 19.03 14.56
CA GLY A 63 3.80 18.58 13.96
C GLY A 63 3.41 17.12 14.22
N ASN A 64 4.23 16.36 14.92
CA ASN A 64 3.94 14.95 15.19
C ASN A 64 3.23 14.80 16.54
N HIS A 65 2.00 14.26 16.49
CA HIS A 65 1.17 14.05 17.68
C HIS A 65 1.41 12.69 18.36
N ARG A 66 2.41 11.90 17.93
CA ARG A 66 2.72 10.60 18.56
C ARG A 66 3.57 10.84 19.80
N PRO A 67 3.29 10.14 20.93
CA PRO A 67 4.14 10.21 22.11
C PRO A 67 5.60 9.91 21.79
N GLY A 68 6.52 10.77 22.24
CA GLY A 68 7.95 10.63 22.02
C GLY A 68 8.47 11.11 20.66
N SER A 69 7.59 11.65 19.80
CA SER A 69 7.97 12.26 18.52
C SER A 69 7.65 13.75 18.52
N SER A 70 8.55 14.58 17.98
CA SER A 70 8.36 16.03 17.94
C SER A 70 7.92 16.52 16.56
N GLY A 71 8.60 16.14 15.50
CA GLY A 71 8.43 16.66 14.16
C GLY A 71 7.83 15.68 13.16
N LEU A 72 7.45 16.20 11.99
CA LEU A 72 6.97 15.41 10.86
C LEU A 72 8.13 15.05 9.91
N GLY A 73 8.10 13.83 9.40
CA GLY A 73 9.06 13.38 8.39
C GLY A 73 8.86 14.09 7.04
N GLU A 74 9.93 14.15 6.25
CA GLU A 74 9.97 14.84 4.93
C GLU A 74 8.86 14.44 3.97
N GLU A 75 8.45 13.16 3.96
CA GLU A 75 7.37 12.69 3.08
C GLU A 75 6.02 13.28 3.48
N THR A 76 5.75 13.34 4.79
CA THR A 76 4.52 13.95 5.31
C THR A 76 4.52 15.45 5.04
N MET A 77 5.65 16.12 5.23
CA MET A 77 5.80 17.55 4.93
C MET A 77 5.55 17.85 3.46
N ARG A 78 6.10 17.02 2.57
CA ARG A 78 5.86 17.13 1.12
C ARG A 78 4.39 16.92 0.77
N HIS A 79 3.73 15.99 1.43
CA HIS A 79 2.31 15.73 1.22
C HIS A 79 1.44 16.91 1.67
N ILE A 80 1.71 17.48 2.86
CA ILE A 80 1.02 18.67 3.38
C ILE A 80 1.18 19.85 2.41
N HIS A 81 2.43 20.13 2.01
CA HIS A 81 2.73 21.22 1.09
C HIS A 81 2.01 21.06 -0.25
N ARG A 82 2.09 19.87 -0.87
CA ARG A 82 1.44 19.59 -2.15
C ARG A 82 -0.06 19.74 -2.08
N LEU A 83 -0.70 19.29 -1.00
CA LEU A 83 -2.14 19.40 -0.83
C LEU A 83 -2.57 20.86 -0.65
N LEU A 84 -1.81 21.65 0.15
CA LEU A 84 -2.03 23.07 0.31
C LEU A 84 -1.86 23.82 -1.02
N GLN A 85 -0.80 23.52 -1.77
CA GLN A 85 -0.54 24.09 -3.08
C GLN A 85 -1.68 23.78 -4.07
N GLN A 86 -2.16 22.54 -4.12
CA GLN A 86 -3.26 22.12 -4.98
C GLN A 86 -4.57 22.88 -4.65
N CYS A 87 -4.88 23.03 -3.36
CA CYS A 87 -6.06 23.76 -2.90
C CYS A 87 -5.95 25.25 -3.28
N LEU A 88 -4.81 25.90 -3.04
CA LEU A 88 -4.60 27.30 -3.37
C LEU A 88 -4.51 27.55 -4.89
N ASP A 89 -3.99 26.60 -5.67
CA ASP A 89 -4.03 26.67 -7.14
C ASP A 89 -5.49 26.69 -7.66
N GLN A 90 -6.40 25.99 -6.98
CA GLN A 90 -7.82 26.07 -7.31
C GLN A 90 -8.41 27.43 -6.88
N ALA A 91 -8.07 27.94 -5.70
CA ALA A 91 -8.51 29.28 -5.27
C ALA A 91 -8.08 30.38 -6.25
N MET A 92 -6.90 30.24 -6.84
CA MET A 92 -6.43 31.15 -7.89
C MET A 92 -7.26 31.01 -9.18
N ARG A 93 -7.62 29.78 -9.60
CA ARG A 93 -8.51 29.55 -10.75
C ARG A 93 -9.92 30.08 -10.51
N ASP A 94 -10.40 29.99 -9.27
CA ASP A 94 -11.70 30.52 -8.84
C ASP A 94 -11.70 32.06 -8.70
N GLY A 95 -10.55 32.73 -8.94
CA GLY A 95 -10.42 34.19 -8.88
C GLY A 95 -10.42 34.77 -7.46
N LEU A 96 -10.22 33.96 -6.43
CA LEU A 96 -10.25 34.36 -5.02
C LEU A 96 -8.90 34.95 -4.54
N ILE A 97 -7.81 34.54 -5.18
CA ILE A 97 -6.44 35.07 -4.97
C ILE A 97 -5.75 35.24 -6.31
N SER A 98 -4.85 36.23 -6.39
CA SER A 98 -4.12 36.55 -7.63
C SER A 98 -2.91 35.64 -7.85
N ASP A 99 -2.32 35.12 -6.76
CA ASP A 99 -1.15 34.24 -6.78
C ASP A 99 -1.26 33.16 -5.69
N ASN A 100 -0.52 32.07 -5.86
CA ASN A 100 -0.46 31.00 -4.88
C ASN A 100 0.83 31.09 -4.05
N PRO A 101 0.73 31.53 -2.78
CA PRO A 101 1.90 31.74 -1.93
C PRO A 101 2.62 30.43 -1.56
N ALA A 102 1.98 29.27 -1.69
CA ALA A 102 2.62 27.97 -1.45
C ALA A 102 3.62 27.58 -2.54
N ARG A 103 3.60 28.21 -3.72
CA ARG A 103 4.54 27.94 -4.81
C ARG A 103 5.97 28.39 -4.54
N ALA A 104 6.19 29.25 -3.54
CA ALA A 104 7.53 29.70 -3.14
C ALA A 104 8.40 28.55 -2.57
N PHE A 105 7.78 27.45 -2.15
CA PHE A 105 8.48 26.33 -1.52
C PHE A 105 8.63 25.15 -2.46
N HIS A 106 9.79 24.50 -2.40
CA HIS A 106 10.09 23.31 -3.20
C HIS A 106 10.65 22.20 -2.32
N TYR A 107 10.07 21.01 -2.46
CA TYR A 107 10.58 19.80 -1.84
C TYR A 107 11.27 18.94 -2.90
N SER A 108 12.48 18.48 -2.60
CA SER A 108 13.21 17.55 -3.47
C SER A 108 12.43 16.25 -3.65
N LYS A 109 12.60 15.59 -4.79
CA LYS A 109 12.00 14.26 -5.00
C LYS A 109 12.54 13.29 -3.94
N PRO A 110 11.69 12.37 -3.41
CA PRO A 110 12.14 11.37 -2.46
C PRO A 110 13.22 10.51 -3.11
N LYS A 111 14.23 10.14 -2.32
CA LYS A 111 15.18 9.11 -2.75
C LYS A 111 14.39 7.80 -2.99
N LYS A 112 14.67 7.14 -4.11
CA LYS A 112 14.10 5.83 -4.39
C LYS A 112 14.62 4.86 -3.34
N VAL A 113 13.71 4.28 -2.55
CA VAL A 113 14.04 3.22 -1.60
C VAL A 113 14.00 1.91 -2.37
N ASN A 114 15.08 1.15 -2.32
CA ASN A 114 15.10 -0.20 -2.88
C ASN A 114 14.10 -1.08 -2.13
N ALA A 115 13.55 -2.07 -2.83
CA ALA A 115 12.73 -3.08 -2.21
C ALA A 115 13.64 -4.13 -1.54
N ASP A 116 13.32 -4.50 -0.33
CA ASP A 116 13.90 -5.66 0.33
C ASP A 116 13.08 -6.89 -0.08
N VAL A 117 13.75 -7.87 -0.69
CA VAL A 117 13.12 -9.05 -1.28
C VAL A 117 13.48 -10.25 -0.44
N LEU A 118 12.48 -11.04 -0.06
CA LEU A 118 12.71 -12.30 0.65
C LEU A 118 13.45 -13.29 -0.24
N THR A 119 14.45 -13.93 0.32
CA THR A 119 15.07 -15.13 -0.25
C THR A 119 14.09 -16.32 -0.17
N PRO A 120 14.31 -17.42 -0.91
CA PRO A 120 13.50 -18.62 -0.79
C PRO A 120 13.36 -19.16 0.64
N LEU A 121 14.45 -19.21 1.40
CA LEU A 121 14.43 -19.66 2.79
C LEU A 121 13.66 -18.71 3.71
N GLU A 122 13.87 -17.40 3.59
CA GLU A 122 13.12 -16.41 4.36
C GLU A 122 11.62 -16.44 4.03
N MET A 123 11.24 -16.85 2.81
CA MET A 123 9.83 -17.05 2.47
C MET A 123 9.23 -18.27 3.15
N GLU A 124 9.97 -19.37 3.22
CA GLU A 124 9.56 -20.57 3.97
C GLU A 124 9.37 -20.23 5.44
N ASP A 125 10.38 -19.63 6.09
CA ASP A 125 10.31 -19.18 7.48
C ASP A 125 9.14 -18.22 7.72
N TYR A 126 8.88 -17.30 6.76
CA TYR A 126 7.77 -16.35 6.82
C TYR A 126 6.41 -17.05 6.76
N LEU A 127 6.25 -18.04 5.86
CA LEU A 127 4.99 -18.76 5.71
C LEU A 127 4.72 -19.71 6.88
N ASP A 128 5.74 -20.37 7.40
CA ASP A 128 5.66 -21.21 8.60
C ASP A 128 5.28 -20.38 9.84
N ALA A 129 5.88 -19.21 10.00
CA ALA A 129 5.50 -18.28 11.06
C ALA A 129 4.05 -17.77 10.87
N ALA A 130 3.62 -17.50 9.64
CA ALA A 130 2.26 -17.11 9.33
C ALA A 130 1.26 -18.22 9.67
N GLU A 131 1.62 -19.50 9.46
CA GLU A 131 0.82 -20.65 9.85
C GLU A 131 0.68 -20.77 11.35
N ARG A 132 1.80 -20.73 12.09
CA ARG A 132 1.80 -20.78 13.57
C ARG A 132 0.93 -19.69 14.20
N LEU A 133 0.89 -18.50 13.57
CA LEU A 133 0.09 -17.35 14.02
C LEU A 133 -1.37 -17.37 13.50
N GLY A 134 -1.72 -18.32 12.62
CA GLY A 134 -3.05 -18.43 12.03
C GLY A 134 -3.35 -17.42 10.92
N TYR A 135 -2.32 -16.85 10.30
CA TYR A 135 -2.44 -15.82 9.26
C TYR A 135 -2.10 -16.35 7.85
N LEU A 136 -1.73 -17.63 7.72
CA LEU A 136 -1.24 -18.24 6.49
C LEU A 136 -2.11 -17.96 5.26
N PRO A 137 -3.45 -18.14 5.26
CA PRO A 137 -4.26 -17.98 4.04
C PRO A 137 -4.14 -16.56 3.45
N MET A 138 -4.15 -15.53 4.31
CA MET A 138 -4.05 -14.12 3.90
C MET A 138 -2.67 -13.81 3.32
N PHE A 139 -1.61 -14.21 3.99
CA PHE A 139 -0.25 -13.83 3.61
C PHE A 139 0.31 -14.72 2.49
N MET A 140 -0.12 -15.99 2.40
CA MET A 140 0.12 -16.83 1.24
C MET A 140 -0.49 -16.22 -0.03
N LEU A 141 -1.77 -15.79 0.04
CA LEU A 141 -2.41 -15.13 -1.09
C LEU A 141 -1.70 -13.83 -1.46
N ALA A 142 -1.29 -13.01 -0.47
CA ALA A 142 -0.55 -11.78 -0.72
C ALA A 142 0.78 -12.03 -1.44
N LEU A 143 1.53 -13.04 -1.00
CA LEU A 143 2.85 -13.37 -1.49
C LEU A 143 2.81 -14.00 -2.89
N THR A 144 1.83 -14.86 -3.16
CA THR A 144 1.71 -15.55 -4.46
C THR A 144 1.08 -14.68 -5.55
N THR A 145 0.23 -13.71 -5.20
CA THR A 145 -0.49 -12.88 -6.19
C THR A 145 0.04 -11.46 -6.31
N GLY A 146 0.85 -11.02 -5.36
CA GLY A 146 1.35 -9.64 -5.31
C GLY A 146 0.25 -8.59 -5.17
N LEU A 147 -0.90 -8.93 -4.61
CA LEU A 147 -2.00 -7.99 -4.37
C LEU A 147 -1.57 -6.79 -3.52
N ARG A 148 -2.11 -5.61 -3.87
CA ARG A 148 -1.96 -4.45 -2.98
C ARG A 148 -2.72 -4.71 -1.67
N GLN A 149 -2.20 -4.20 -0.55
CA GLN A 149 -2.84 -4.36 0.76
C GLN A 149 -4.33 -3.97 0.75
N GLY A 150 -4.67 -2.87 0.06
CA GLY A 150 -6.05 -2.43 -0.05
C GLY A 150 -6.94 -3.36 -0.87
N GLU A 151 -6.40 -4.02 -1.89
CA GLU A 151 -7.09 -5.03 -2.69
C GLU A 151 -7.34 -6.28 -1.86
N LEU A 152 -6.32 -6.76 -1.15
CA LEU A 152 -6.39 -7.96 -0.31
C LEU A 152 -7.49 -7.86 0.77
N ILE A 153 -7.52 -6.76 1.52
CA ILE A 153 -8.52 -6.57 2.59
C ILE A 153 -9.95 -6.30 2.07
N ALA A 154 -10.08 -6.00 0.78
CA ALA A 154 -11.35 -5.73 0.13
C ALA A 154 -11.95 -6.95 -0.60
N LEU A 155 -11.27 -8.11 -0.57
CA LEU A 155 -11.73 -9.33 -1.23
C LEU A 155 -13.00 -9.87 -0.61
N LYS A 156 -13.89 -10.33 -1.50
CA LYS A 156 -15.11 -11.09 -1.14
C LYS A 156 -14.97 -12.56 -1.60
N TRP A 157 -15.70 -13.45 -0.97
CA TRP A 157 -15.77 -14.84 -1.43
C TRP A 157 -16.35 -14.97 -2.84
N SER A 158 -17.27 -14.07 -3.22
CA SER A 158 -17.80 -13.98 -4.58
C SER A 158 -16.79 -13.59 -5.66
N ASP A 159 -15.58 -13.12 -5.25
CA ASP A 159 -14.51 -12.81 -6.19
C ASP A 159 -13.71 -14.06 -6.61
N LEU A 160 -13.87 -15.20 -5.91
CA LEU A 160 -13.17 -16.47 -6.17
C LEU A 160 -14.09 -17.45 -6.88
N ASP A 161 -13.70 -17.84 -8.07
CA ASP A 161 -14.23 -19.02 -8.77
C ASP A 161 -13.32 -20.21 -8.44
N ILE A 162 -13.85 -21.14 -7.65
CA ILE A 162 -13.11 -22.31 -7.16
C ILE A 162 -12.84 -23.30 -8.31
N GLU A 163 -13.79 -23.51 -9.22
CA GLU A 163 -13.64 -24.48 -10.32
C GLU A 163 -12.55 -24.06 -11.30
N SER A 164 -12.57 -22.81 -11.74
CA SER A 164 -11.53 -22.26 -12.62
C SER A 164 -10.28 -21.82 -11.87
N ARG A 165 -10.31 -21.80 -10.53
CA ARG A 165 -9.25 -21.27 -9.67
C ARG A 165 -8.90 -19.82 -9.99
N THR A 166 -9.91 -19.03 -10.32
CA THR A 166 -9.72 -17.66 -10.78
C THR A 166 -10.18 -16.68 -9.70
N LEU A 167 -9.28 -15.79 -9.28
CA LEU A 167 -9.57 -14.69 -8.39
C LEU A 167 -9.75 -13.40 -9.19
N THR A 168 -10.92 -12.79 -9.10
CA THR A 168 -11.25 -11.51 -9.75
C THR A 168 -11.03 -10.36 -8.79
N ILE A 169 -10.13 -9.46 -9.11
CA ILE A 169 -9.78 -8.30 -8.29
C ILE A 169 -10.58 -7.09 -8.75
N ALA A 170 -11.43 -6.57 -7.89
CA ALA A 170 -12.13 -5.32 -8.14
C ALA A 170 -11.21 -4.13 -7.87
N GLU A 171 -10.70 -3.49 -8.93
CA GLU A 171 -9.71 -2.38 -8.83
C GLU A 171 -10.30 -1.11 -8.23
N LYS A 172 -11.62 -0.97 -8.27
CA LYS A 172 -12.39 0.15 -7.74
C LYS A 172 -13.11 -0.19 -6.43
N ARG A 173 -12.53 -1.06 -5.64
CA ARG A 173 -13.00 -1.42 -4.31
C ARG A 173 -11.92 -1.10 -3.28
N ALA A 174 -12.31 -0.51 -2.15
CA ALA A 174 -11.38 -0.15 -1.08
C ALA A 174 -12.05 -0.23 0.29
N VAL A 175 -11.23 -0.36 1.34
CA VAL A 175 -11.69 -0.24 2.72
C VAL A 175 -11.37 1.15 3.25
N VAL A 176 -12.41 1.92 3.60
CA VAL A 176 -12.32 3.26 4.17
C VAL A 176 -13.01 3.24 5.53
N ARG A 177 -12.31 3.63 6.60
CA ARG A 177 -12.84 3.62 7.98
C ARG A 177 -13.46 2.28 8.40
N ARG A 178 -12.87 1.15 7.93
CA ARG A 178 -13.35 -0.23 8.16
C ARG A 178 -14.70 -0.54 7.50
N GLU A 179 -15.04 0.18 6.47
CA GLU A 179 -16.20 -0.09 5.61
C GLU A 179 -15.74 -0.32 4.18
N LEU A 180 -16.39 -1.26 3.48
CA LEU A 180 -16.10 -1.57 2.09
C LEU A 180 -16.82 -0.57 1.20
N VAL A 181 -16.05 0.09 0.31
CA VAL A 181 -16.55 1.08 -0.64
C VAL A 181 -16.21 0.63 -2.05
N GLU A 182 -17.21 0.53 -2.90
CA GLU A 182 -17.05 0.30 -4.34
C GLU A 182 -17.31 1.60 -5.10
N TYR A 183 -16.41 1.97 -6.03
CA TYR A 183 -16.47 3.23 -6.76
C TYR A 183 -16.21 3.07 -8.26
N GLY A 184 -16.38 1.86 -8.78
CA GLY A 184 -16.30 1.52 -10.20
C GLY A 184 -16.21 0.01 -10.43
N SER A 185 -16.28 -0.39 -11.69
CA SER A 185 -16.41 -1.79 -12.13
C SER A 185 -15.15 -2.35 -12.81
N GLN A 186 -14.00 -1.68 -12.73
CA GLN A 186 -12.78 -2.19 -13.32
C GLN A 186 -12.26 -3.39 -12.55
N THR A 187 -11.97 -4.47 -13.26
CA THR A 187 -11.48 -5.73 -12.69
C THR A 187 -10.29 -6.27 -13.47
N ARG A 188 -9.51 -7.12 -12.82
CA ARG A 188 -8.54 -8.01 -13.43
C ARG A 188 -8.65 -9.39 -12.77
N SER A 189 -8.25 -10.43 -13.48
CA SER A 189 -8.28 -11.79 -12.96
C SER A 189 -6.88 -12.35 -12.80
N ILE A 190 -6.67 -13.15 -11.76
CA ILE A 190 -5.45 -13.88 -11.47
C ILE A 190 -5.83 -15.33 -11.27
N ARG A 191 -5.12 -16.25 -11.94
CA ARG A 191 -5.27 -17.68 -11.69
C ARG A 191 -4.48 -18.03 -10.43
N LEU A 192 -5.07 -18.82 -9.54
CA LEU A 192 -4.44 -19.26 -8.30
C LEU A 192 -3.92 -20.68 -8.42
N ASN A 193 -2.85 -20.98 -7.69
CA ASN A 193 -2.38 -22.32 -7.47
C ASN A 193 -3.42 -23.14 -6.68
N PRO A 194 -3.57 -24.46 -6.94
CA PRO A 194 -4.50 -25.33 -6.18
C PRO A 194 -4.32 -25.23 -4.66
N GLU A 195 -3.10 -25.26 -4.17
CA GLU A 195 -2.80 -25.20 -2.72
C GLU A 195 -3.31 -23.92 -2.07
N VAL A 196 -3.23 -22.78 -2.79
CA VAL A 196 -3.77 -21.51 -2.31
C VAL A 196 -5.31 -21.58 -2.25
N VAL A 197 -5.95 -22.19 -3.24
CA VAL A 197 -7.41 -22.35 -3.25
C VAL A 197 -7.86 -23.24 -2.10
N ASP A 198 -7.17 -24.34 -1.84
CA ASP A 198 -7.48 -25.26 -0.73
C ASP A 198 -7.37 -24.54 0.63
N LEU A 199 -6.31 -23.73 0.84
CA LEU A 199 -6.18 -22.90 2.03
C LEU A 199 -7.32 -21.89 2.18
N LEU A 200 -7.76 -21.28 1.08
CA LEU A 200 -8.89 -20.35 1.09
C LEU A 200 -10.22 -21.06 1.39
N ILE A 201 -10.44 -22.27 0.89
CA ILE A 201 -11.62 -23.10 1.21
C ILE A 201 -11.64 -23.42 2.72
N MET A 202 -10.50 -23.80 3.28
CA MET A 202 -10.38 -24.03 4.73
C MET A 202 -10.66 -22.77 5.52
N GLU A 203 -10.18 -21.61 5.07
CA GLU A 203 -10.46 -20.33 5.73
C GLU A 203 -11.95 -19.95 5.65
N HIS A 204 -12.61 -20.19 4.49
CA HIS A 204 -14.03 -19.96 4.32
C HIS A 204 -14.88 -20.78 5.31
N SER A 205 -14.47 -22.01 5.59
CA SER A 205 -15.20 -22.90 6.52
C SER A 205 -15.29 -22.36 7.95
N LYS A 206 -14.37 -21.49 8.35
CA LYS A 206 -14.39 -20.85 9.68
C LYS A 206 -15.51 -19.80 9.81
N HIS A 207 -15.88 -19.15 8.70
CA HIS A 207 -16.85 -18.06 8.67
C HIS A 207 -17.71 -18.10 7.39
N PRO A 208 -18.52 -19.17 7.17
CA PRO A 208 -19.18 -19.42 5.88
C PRO A 208 -20.26 -18.39 5.52
N SER A 209 -20.79 -17.66 6.50
CA SER A 209 -21.80 -16.61 6.26
C SER A 209 -21.20 -15.23 5.97
N SER A 210 -19.88 -15.07 6.09
CA SER A 210 -19.24 -13.79 5.80
C SER A 210 -19.11 -13.55 4.29
N PRO A 211 -19.49 -12.39 3.77
CA PRO A 211 -19.20 -12.04 2.38
C PRO A 211 -17.73 -11.71 2.14
N LEU A 212 -16.99 -11.32 3.21
CA LEU A 212 -15.58 -10.95 3.11
C LEU A 212 -14.68 -12.16 3.23
N MET A 213 -13.64 -12.20 2.42
CA MET A 213 -12.62 -13.26 2.46
C MET A 213 -11.80 -13.16 3.75
N PHE A 214 -11.41 -11.95 4.12
CA PHE A 214 -10.63 -11.67 5.33
C PHE A 214 -11.30 -10.60 6.18
N MET A 215 -11.64 -10.95 7.42
CA MET A 215 -12.32 -10.05 8.34
C MET A 215 -11.80 -10.19 9.77
N HIS A 216 -12.01 -9.16 10.56
CA HIS A 216 -11.68 -9.21 11.98
C HIS A 216 -12.70 -10.08 12.72
N PRO A 217 -12.29 -11.17 13.40
CA PRO A 217 -13.21 -12.18 13.94
C PRO A 217 -14.21 -11.61 14.97
N ALA A 218 -13.79 -10.67 15.82
CA ALA A 218 -14.67 -10.11 16.85
C ALA A 218 -15.64 -9.03 16.35
N THR A 219 -15.34 -8.35 15.22
CA THR A 219 -16.16 -7.23 14.71
C THR A 219 -16.86 -7.50 13.41
N LEU A 220 -16.50 -8.60 12.73
CA LEU A 220 -16.97 -9.01 11.41
C LEU A 220 -16.82 -7.92 10.33
N LYS A 221 -15.93 -6.96 10.58
CA LYS A 221 -15.60 -5.88 9.66
C LYS A 221 -14.29 -6.16 8.93
N PRO A 222 -14.06 -5.55 7.75
CA PRO A 222 -12.78 -5.65 7.07
C PRO A 222 -11.61 -5.29 8.00
N TYR A 223 -10.48 -5.93 7.83
CA TYR A 223 -9.25 -5.49 8.48
C TYR A 223 -8.89 -4.07 8.06
N SER A 224 -8.32 -3.29 8.97
CA SER A 224 -7.69 -2.03 8.59
C SER A 224 -6.29 -2.28 8.01
N PRO A 225 -5.78 -1.41 7.13
CA PRO A 225 -4.40 -1.51 6.66
C PRO A 225 -3.36 -1.54 7.79
N GLN A 226 -3.64 -0.86 8.89
CA GLN A 226 -2.75 -0.87 10.07
C GLN A 226 -2.72 -2.24 10.75
N MET A 227 -3.86 -2.93 10.86
CA MET A 227 -3.91 -4.28 11.45
C MET A 227 -3.14 -5.29 10.60
N VAL A 228 -3.29 -5.25 9.28
CA VAL A 228 -2.54 -6.15 8.40
C VAL A 228 -1.04 -5.90 8.50
N ARG A 229 -0.60 -4.64 8.59
CA ARG A 229 0.81 -4.33 8.85
C ARG A 229 1.30 -4.84 10.21
N ARG A 230 0.45 -4.78 11.23
CA ARG A 230 0.79 -5.35 12.55
C ARG A 230 0.95 -6.88 12.47
N MET A 231 0.02 -7.59 11.83
CA MET A 231 0.12 -9.03 11.59
C MET A 231 1.41 -9.38 10.83
N HIS A 232 1.72 -8.63 9.76
CA HIS A 232 2.96 -8.80 9.01
C HIS A 232 4.22 -8.64 9.90
N ASN A 233 4.25 -7.61 10.74
CA ASN A 233 5.37 -7.41 11.67
C ASN A 233 5.47 -8.52 12.75
N GLU A 234 4.35 -9.07 13.17
CA GLU A 234 4.30 -10.23 14.08
C GLU A 234 4.89 -11.48 13.39
N ILE A 235 4.55 -11.72 12.12
CA ILE A 235 5.12 -12.82 11.31
C ILE A 235 6.64 -12.65 11.16
N ILE A 236 7.12 -11.47 10.77
CA ILE A 236 8.55 -11.18 10.62
C ILE A 236 9.32 -11.48 11.93
N LYS A 237 8.76 -11.02 13.04
CA LYS A 237 9.37 -11.25 14.35
C LYS A 237 9.40 -12.72 14.72
N GLU A 238 8.31 -13.46 14.47
CA GLU A 238 8.20 -14.89 14.73
C GLU A 238 9.12 -15.72 13.84
N ALA A 239 9.27 -15.31 12.56
CA ALA A 239 10.17 -15.94 11.60
C ALA A 239 11.64 -15.66 11.87
N GLY A 240 11.97 -14.62 12.65
CA GLY A 240 13.35 -14.23 12.94
C GLY A 240 14.09 -13.63 11.74
N ILE A 241 13.38 -13.17 10.73
CA ILE A 241 13.93 -12.55 9.52
C ILE A 241 14.10 -11.03 9.68
N ASP A 242 14.95 -10.45 8.85
CA ASP A 242 15.14 -9.00 8.82
C ASP A 242 13.86 -8.27 8.43
N HIS A 243 13.68 -7.05 8.97
CA HIS A 243 12.47 -6.28 8.74
C HIS A 243 12.33 -5.86 7.29
N ILE A 244 11.26 -6.33 6.65
CA ILE A 244 10.78 -5.87 5.35
C ILE A 244 9.42 -5.16 5.50
N ARG A 245 9.08 -4.29 4.56
CA ARG A 245 7.77 -3.62 4.55
C ARG A 245 6.72 -4.56 3.96
N TYR A 246 5.47 -4.42 4.36
CA TYR A 246 4.36 -5.20 3.74
C TYR A 246 4.36 -5.14 2.20
N VAL A 247 4.69 -3.98 1.61
CA VAL A 247 4.73 -3.82 0.16
C VAL A 247 5.85 -4.65 -0.50
N ASP A 248 6.86 -5.02 0.25
CA ASP A 248 7.99 -5.81 -0.25
C ASP A 248 7.59 -7.28 -0.52
N LEU A 249 6.49 -7.80 0.08
CA LEU A 249 5.88 -9.08 -0.31
C LEU A 249 5.46 -9.06 -1.80
N ARG A 250 4.87 -7.95 -2.25
CA ARG A 250 4.53 -7.76 -3.66
C ARG A 250 5.77 -7.64 -4.56
N HIS A 251 6.81 -7.00 -4.06
CA HIS A 251 8.09 -6.93 -4.78
C HIS A 251 8.75 -8.30 -4.87
N THR A 252 8.71 -9.10 -3.80
CA THR A 252 9.16 -10.49 -3.77
C THR A 252 8.42 -11.32 -4.84
N CYS A 253 7.08 -11.31 -4.83
CA CYS A 253 6.26 -11.97 -5.84
C CYS A 253 6.66 -11.58 -7.26
N ALA A 254 6.79 -10.28 -7.53
CA ALA A 254 7.11 -9.78 -8.87
C ALA A 254 8.49 -10.20 -9.36
N ILE A 255 9.49 -10.15 -8.50
CA ILE A 255 10.87 -10.52 -8.85
C ILE A 255 10.96 -12.04 -9.08
N LEU A 256 10.31 -12.84 -8.25
CA LEU A 256 10.28 -14.30 -8.41
C LEU A 256 9.55 -14.71 -9.70
N ALA A 257 8.38 -14.10 -10.00
CA ALA A 257 7.66 -14.35 -11.24
C ALA A 257 8.51 -14.07 -12.47
N LEU A 258 9.29 -12.97 -12.48
CA LEU A 258 10.22 -12.65 -13.57
C LEU A 258 11.41 -13.61 -13.62
N LYS A 259 11.96 -14.01 -12.46
CA LYS A 259 13.04 -15.01 -12.40
C LYS A 259 12.59 -16.37 -12.96
N ASN A 260 11.31 -16.73 -12.74
CA ASN A 260 10.68 -17.96 -13.27
C ASN A 260 10.18 -17.81 -14.71
N GLY A 261 10.56 -16.74 -15.42
CA GLY A 261 10.31 -16.57 -16.86
C GLY A 261 8.98 -15.94 -17.23
N MET A 262 8.20 -15.43 -16.28
CA MET A 262 6.96 -14.71 -16.59
C MET A 262 7.27 -13.45 -17.42
N ASP A 263 6.51 -13.23 -18.49
CA ASP A 263 6.67 -12.03 -19.31
C ASP A 263 6.29 -10.76 -18.56
N THR A 264 7.04 -9.67 -18.77
CA THR A 264 6.81 -8.37 -18.13
C THR A 264 5.40 -7.82 -18.34
N LYS A 265 4.78 -8.07 -19.52
CA LYS A 265 3.42 -7.61 -19.81
C LYS A 265 2.39 -8.43 -19.02
N GLU A 266 2.63 -9.72 -18.87
CA GLU A 266 1.81 -10.63 -18.08
C GLU A 266 1.88 -10.25 -16.59
N LEU A 267 3.09 -10.06 -16.06
CA LEU A 267 3.30 -9.56 -14.70
C LEU A 267 2.62 -8.21 -14.48
N ALA A 268 2.70 -7.29 -15.44
CA ALA A 268 2.02 -5.99 -15.34
C ALA A 268 0.49 -6.14 -15.23
N ARG A 269 -0.11 -7.07 -16.00
CA ARG A 269 -1.56 -7.39 -15.91
C ARG A 269 -1.90 -7.99 -14.55
N MET A 270 -1.14 -8.98 -14.10
CA MET A 270 -1.33 -9.63 -12.79
C MET A 270 -1.27 -8.60 -11.65
N LEU A 271 -0.27 -7.75 -11.66
CA LEU A 271 -0.09 -6.72 -10.64
C LEU A 271 -1.07 -5.53 -10.77
N GLY A 272 -1.79 -5.37 -11.88
CA GLY A 272 -2.65 -4.21 -12.14
C GLY A 272 -1.84 -2.92 -12.29
N HIS A 273 -0.74 -2.96 -13.05
CA HIS A 273 0.00 -1.77 -13.45
C HIS A 273 -0.62 -1.18 -14.72
N TYR A 274 -0.96 0.11 -14.68
CA TYR A 274 -1.57 0.81 -15.82
C TYR A 274 -0.70 0.76 -17.10
N ARG A 275 0.62 0.70 -16.96
CA ARG A 275 1.59 0.59 -18.07
C ARG A 275 2.65 -0.47 -17.75
N PRO A 276 2.98 -1.37 -18.69
CA PRO A 276 4.07 -2.34 -18.51
C PRO A 276 5.44 -1.69 -18.22
N ALA A 277 5.65 -0.46 -18.70
CA ALA A 277 6.85 0.31 -18.38
C ALA A 277 7.07 0.52 -16.88
N ILE A 278 6.01 0.59 -16.09
CA ILE A 278 6.11 0.69 -14.61
C ILE A 278 6.72 -0.59 -14.03
N THR A 279 6.29 -1.75 -14.51
CA THR A 279 6.83 -3.05 -14.10
C THR A 279 8.31 -3.14 -14.45
N ARG A 280 8.68 -2.80 -15.68
CA ARG A 280 10.06 -2.80 -16.14
C ARG A 280 10.92 -1.86 -15.28
N GLN A 281 10.52 -0.61 -15.12
CA GLN A 281 11.27 0.38 -14.36
C GLN A 281 11.48 -0.01 -12.90
N ASN A 282 10.51 -0.71 -12.30
CA ASN A 282 10.56 -1.10 -10.90
C ASN A 282 11.38 -2.37 -10.66
N TYR A 283 11.34 -3.34 -11.58
CA TYR A 283 11.85 -4.68 -11.32
C TYR A 283 13.04 -5.10 -12.20
N GLU A 284 13.23 -4.51 -13.39
CA GLU A 284 14.38 -4.82 -14.27
C GLU A 284 15.74 -4.62 -13.58
N PRO A 285 15.96 -3.60 -12.73
CA PRO A 285 17.21 -3.46 -12.00
C PRO A 285 17.57 -4.67 -11.12
N TYR A 286 16.55 -5.33 -10.56
CA TYR A 286 16.78 -6.52 -9.73
C TYR A 286 17.13 -7.78 -10.52
N LEU A 287 16.81 -7.83 -11.80
CA LEU A 287 17.20 -8.92 -12.70
C LEU A 287 18.64 -8.76 -13.20
N GLN A 288 19.11 -7.51 -13.33
CA GLN A 288 20.46 -7.19 -13.81
C GLN A 288 21.51 -7.33 -12.71
N HIS A 289 21.15 -7.12 -11.45
CA HIS A 289 22.01 -7.37 -10.28
C HIS A 289 21.99 -8.86 -9.87
N LYS A 290 22.19 -9.73 -10.86
CA LYS A 290 22.51 -11.12 -10.64
C LYS A 290 23.89 -11.15 -10.00
N VAL A 291 24.07 -11.40 -8.74
CA VAL A 291 25.41 -11.83 -8.22
C VAL A 291 25.79 -11.34 -6.81
N GLN A 292 25.20 -10.27 -6.25
CA GLN A 292 25.75 -9.82 -4.96
C GLN A 292 25.02 -10.33 -3.69
N LYS A 293 23.77 -10.82 -3.80
CA LYS A 293 23.08 -11.44 -2.65
C LYS A 293 23.12 -12.98 -2.64
N ASP A 294 23.52 -13.63 -3.72
CA ASP A 294 23.77 -15.08 -3.72
C ASP A 294 25.07 -15.44 -2.94
N GLU A 295 25.94 -14.45 -2.62
CA GLU A 295 27.10 -14.60 -1.75
C GLU A 295 26.80 -14.33 -0.26
N ASP A 296 25.70 -13.65 0.06
CA ASP A 296 25.19 -13.47 1.44
C ASP A 296 24.19 -14.59 1.82
N MET A 297 24.59 -15.83 1.59
CA MET A 297 23.83 -16.99 2.06
C MET A 297 23.81 -17.03 3.58
N PRO A 298 22.65 -17.38 4.21
CA PRO A 298 22.64 -17.65 5.64
C PRO A 298 23.72 -18.67 5.97
N LYS A 299 24.66 -18.31 6.81
CA LYS A 299 25.76 -19.19 7.23
C LYS A 299 25.16 -20.43 7.88
N GLY A 300 25.03 -21.53 7.13
CA GLY A 300 24.56 -22.80 7.64
C GLY A 300 23.50 -23.54 6.81
N ALA A 301 22.88 -22.90 5.81
CA ALA A 301 21.91 -23.57 4.95
C ALA A 301 22.63 -24.58 4.00
N THR A 302 22.11 -25.81 3.95
CA THR A 302 22.62 -26.82 3.02
C THR A 302 22.07 -26.59 1.61
N GLN A 303 22.80 -27.06 0.59
CA GLN A 303 22.38 -26.97 -0.80
C GLN A 303 21.04 -27.70 -1.07
N SER A 304 20.71 -28.70 -0.24
CA SER A 304 19.44 -29.44 -0.26
C SER A 304 18.27 -28.60 0.22
N GLU A 305 18.44 -27.83 1.32
CA GLU A 305 17.40 -26.93 1.85
C GLU A 305 17.10 -25.80 0.88
N LEU A 306 18.12 -25.23 0.24
CA LEU A 306 17.97 -24.21 -0.81
C LEU A 306 17.21 -24.75 -2.03
N GLN A 307 17.50 -25.99 -2.45
CA GLN A 307 16.80 -26.61 -3.57
C GLN A 307 15.34 -26.94 -3.20
N GLN A 308 15.08 -27.32 -1.97
CA GLN A 308 13.73 -27.64 -1.49
C GLN A 308 12.88 -26.35 -1.39
N ALA A 309 13.40 -25.29 -0.81
CA ALA A 309 12.74 -23.99 -0.76
C ALA A 309 12.47 -23.42 -2.17
N ALA A 310 13.43 -23.53 -3.09
CA ALA A 310 13.26 -23.12 -4.49
C ALA A 310 12.15 -23.94 -5.18
N ASN A 311 12.09 -25.27 -4.94
CA ASN A 311 11.04 -26.13 -5.51
C ASN A 311 9.64 -25.82 -4.97
N ILE A 312 9.52 -25.52 -3.67
CA ILE A 312 8.25 -25.10 -3.06
C ILE A 312 7.76 -23.81 -3.71
N LEU A 313 8.66 -22.85 -3.90
CA LEU A 313 8.34 -21.57 -4.54
C LEU A 313 7.98 -21.73 -6.02
N ASP A 314 8.72 -22.54 -6.75
CA ASP A 314 8.42 -22.86 -8.15
C ASP A 314 7.04 -23.50 -8.29
N ASN A 315 6.64 -24.34 -7.33
CA ASN A 315 5.30 -24.92 -7.31
C ASN A 315 4.22 -23.89 -6.95
N LEU A 316 4.47 -23.02 -5.95
CA LEU A 316 3.52 -21.99 -5.53
C LEU A 316 3.33 -20.87 -6.58
N LEU A 317 4.33 -20.64 -7.43
CA LEU A 317 4.30 -19.61 -8.49
C LEU A 317 4.01 -20.19 -9.89
N LYS A 318 3.73 -21.48 -10.02
CA LYS A 318 3.18 -22.06 -11.27
C LYS A 318 1.72 -21.64 -11.42
N PHE A 319 1.49 -20.67 -12.28
CA PHE A 319 0.16 -20.15 -12.65
C PHE A 319 -0.57 -21.01 -13.67
#